data_ebbff354754fb6d45f6fc838044839b4
#
_entry.id   ebbff354754fb6d45f6fc838044839b4
#
_cell.length_a   1.000
_cell.length_b   1.000
_cell.length_c   1.000
_cell.angle_alpha   90.00
_cell.angle_beta   90.00
_cell.angle_gamma   90.00
#
_symmetry.space_group_name_H-M   'P 1'
#
loop_
_entity.id
_entity.type
_entity.pdbx_description
1 polymer ?
#
loop_
_entity_poly.entity_id
_entity_poly.type
_entity_poly.pdbx_seq_one_letter_code
_entity_poly.pdbx_strand_id
1 'polypeptide(L)'
;MPKTVEVPINPEVLKWAINSSDYEQHELFQTTKYLDKWLKGEKKPTLVQLGNFSKKIHIPFGYLLAKEPPEQIQTYTDYRTIKNSQIKNPSRGLIETINDMEFKMSWMRDYRISIGAEKISAIGMFSKRKHGISEMVSQIRVLLKLENDWAFHTGSFNEAYNLLKERIESLGVLVMKDALVLGNTHRRLDINEFRAFILYDDYAPLIFLNGQDS
;
A
#
# COMPACT_ATOMS: atom_id res chain seq x y z
N MET A 1 -20.12 27.87 28.00
CA MET A 1 -19.08 27.50 27.03
C MET A 1 -18.83 25.99 27.17
N PRO A 2 -18.80 25.20 26.12
CA PRO A 2 -18.49 23.77 26.25
C PRO A 2 -17.07 23.63 26.81
N LYS A 3 -16.89 22.82 27.85
CA LYS A 3 -15.58 22.52 28.43
C LYS A 3 -14.69 21.92 27.37
N THR A 4 -13.61 22.58 27.03
CA THR A 4 -12.61 22.06 26.09
C THR A 4 -11.88 20.91 26.77
N VAL A 5 -12.04 19.69 26.25
CA VAL A 5 -11.40 18.49 26.81
C VAL A 5 -9.97 18.42 26.29
N GLU A 6 -9.00 18.56 27.18
CA GLU A 6 -7.58 18.31 26.90
C GLU A 6 -7.25 16.83 27.07
N VAL A 7 -6.38 16.31 26.21
CA VAL A 7 -5.97 14.89 26.21
C VAL A 7 -4.46 14.78 26.40
N PRO A 8 -4.00 13.89 27.27
CA PRO A 8 -2.58 13.60 27.32
C PRO A 8 -2.15 12.88 26.03
N ILE A 9 -1.01 13.30 25.49
CA ILE A 9 -0.37 12.63 24.36
C ILE A 9 1.05 12.21 24.77
N ASN A 10 1.45 11.00 24.43
CA ASN A 10 2.82 10.57 24.62
C ASN A 10 3.73 11.27 23.59
N PRO A 11 4.78 12.00 24.02
CA PRO A 11 5.71 12.66 23.10
C PRO A 11 6.39 11.71 22.11
N GLU A 12 6.66 10.46 22.49
CA GLU A 12 7.26 9.45 21.59
C GLU A 12 6.27 9.03 20.50
N VAL A 13 4.99 8.87 20.84
CA VAL A 13 3.93 8.62 19.86
C VAL A 13 3.77 9.81 18.91
N LEU A 14 3.87 11.03 19.43
CA LEU A 14 3.79 12.24 18.60
C LEU A 14 5.00 12.36 17.66
N LYS A 15 6.22 12.09 18.13
CA LYS A 15 7.42 12.02 17.30
C LYS A 15 7.30 10.95 16.21
N TRP A 16 6.86 9.75 16.58
CA TRP A 16 6.58 8.70 15.63
C TRP A 16 5.59 9.16 14.55
N ALA A 17 4.48 9.77 14.95
CA ALA A 17 3.45 10.26 14.04
C ALA A 17 3.97 11.33 13.07
N ILE A 18 4.79 12.25 13.55
CA ILE A 18 5.43 13.27 12.71
C ILE A 18 6.38 12.63 11.71
N ASN A 19 7.23 11.70 12.16
CA ASN A 19 8.21 11.01 11.31
C ASN A 19 7.55 10.05 10.29
N SER A 20 6.37 9.54 10.61
CA SER A 20 5.59 8.65 9.74
C SER A 20 4.63 9.40 8.81
N SER A 21 4.59 10.73 8.87
CA SER A 21 3.77 11.55 7.98
C SER A 21 4.52 11.85 6.68
N ASP A 22 3.77 12.11 5.61
CA ASP A 22 4.32 12.55 4.31
C ASP A 22 4.70 14.04 4.29
N TYR A 23 4.59 14.74 5.43
CA TYR A 23 4.89 16.15 5.56
C TYR A 23 6.32 16.40 6.04
N GLU A 24 6.95 17.41 5.48
CA GLU A 24 8.20 17.94 6.04
C GLU A 24 7.97 18.46 7.48
N GLN A 25 8.85 18.07 8.40
CA GLN A 25 8.71 18.47 9.81
C GLN A 25 8.56 19.98 9.97
N HIS A 26 9.35 20.76 9.24
CA HIS A 26 9.31 22.22 9.26
C HIS A 26 7.92 22.76 8.90
N GLU A 27 7.27 22.20 7.88
CA GLU A 27 5.92 22.57 7.46
C GLU A 27 4.88 22.27 8.54
N LEU A 28 4.99 21.11 9.20
CA LEU A 28 4.11 20.71 10.29
C LEU A 28 4.21 21.69 11.48
N PHE A 29 5.44 22.09 11.84
CA PHE A 29 5.66 23.04 12.92
C PHE A 29 5.12 24.44 12.62
N GLN A 30 5.19 24.88 11.37
CA GLN A 30 4.64 26.18 10.97
C GLN A 30 3.10 26.19 10.96
N THR A 31 2.51 25.09 10.52
CA THR A 31 1.07 25.04 10.25
C THR A 31 0.24 24.42 11.39
N THR A 32 0.89 23.82 12.40
CA THR A 32 0.22 23.22 13.56
C THR A 32 0.55 24.02 14.82
N LYS A 33 -0.40 24.84 15.25
CA LYS A 33 -0.25 25.67 16.45
C LYS A 33 0.04 24.82 17.69
N TYR A 34 1.11 25.14 18.40
CA TYR A 34 1.55 24.50 19.64
C TYR A 34 2.15 23.08 19.49
N LEU A 35 2.48 22.62 18.29
CA LEU A 35 3.06 21.29 18.10
C LEU A 35 4.37 21.11 18.91
N ASP A 36 5.22 22.12 18.94
CA ASP A 36 6.45 22.17 19.74
C ASP A 36 6.19 22.00 21.25
N LYS A 37 5.13 22.66 21.76
CA LYS A 37 4.74 22.56 23.16
C LYS A 37 4.13 21.21 23.51
N TRP A 38 3.43 20.58 22.55
CA TRP A 38 2.93 19.22 22.74
C TRP A 38 4.09 18.22 22.83
N LEU A 39 5.11 18.35 21.97
CA LEU A 39 6.31 17.51 21.99
C LEU A 39 7.13 17.65 23.28
N LYS A 40 7.19 18.84 23.84
CA LYS A 40 7.89 19.12 25.10
C LYS A 40 7.05 18.78 26.35
N GLY A 41 5.78 18.40 26.16
CA GLY A 41 4.85 18.18 27.28
C GLY A 41 4.42 19.44 28.03
N GLU A 42 4.75 20.63 27.51
CA GLU A 42 4.41 21.93 28.12
C GLU A 42 2.93 22.28 27.99
N LYS A 43 2.25 21.68 27.01
CA LYS A 43 0.84 21.89 26.76
C LYS A 43 0.18 20.61 26.24
N LYS A 44 -1.02 20.32 26.71
CA LYS A 44 -1.84 19.22 26.19
C LYS A 44 -2.69 19.72 25.01
N PRO A 45 -2.82 18.95 23.93
CA PRO A 45 -3.78 19.24 22.87
C PRO A 45 -5.20 19.03 23.37
N THR A 46 -6.15 19.75 22.78
CA THR A 46 -7.57 19.44 22.93
C THR A 46 -7.93 18.30 21.97
N LEU A 47 -9.04 17.56 22.25
CA LEU A 47 -9.55 16.54 21.35
C LEU A 47 -9.74 17.05 19.92
N VAL A 48 -10.24 18.27 19.75
CA VAL A 48 -10.45 18.89 18.43
C VAL A 48 -9.11 19.17 17.74
N GLN A 49 -8.15 19.71 18.47
CA GLN A 49 -6.81 20.00 17.92
C GLN A 49 -6.10 18.72 17.50
N LEU A 50 -6.17 17.68 18.34
CA LEU A 50 -5.56 16.38 18.03
C LEU A 50 -6.27 15.69 16.88
N GLY A 51 -7.61 15.78 16.78
CA GLY A 51 -8.38 15.27 15.65
C GLY A 51 -8.07 15.99 14.33
N ASN A 52 -7.88 17.29 14.35
CA ASN A 52 -7.47 18.04 13.16
C ASN A 52 -6.02 17.71 12.76
N PHE A 53 -5.14 17.52 13.72
CA PHE A 53 -3.77 17.08 13.48
C PHE A 53 -3.75 15.66 12.87
N SER A 54 -4.50 14.72 13.45
CA SER A 54 -4.68 13.35 12.92
C SER A 54 -5.10 13.35 11.44
N LYS A 55 -6.13 14.13 11.10
CA LYS A 55 -6.59 14.28 9.72
C LYS A 55 -5.53 14.86 8.80
N LYS A 56 -4.79 15.85 9.28
CA LYS A 56 -3.74 16.51 8.51
C LYS A 56 -2.61 15.56 8.15
N ILE A 57 -2.11 14.80 9.14
CA ILE A 57 -0.98 13.88 8.94
C ILE A 57 -1.41 12.49 8.45
N HIS A 58 -2.70 12.29 8.19
CA HIS A 58 -3.29 11.02 7.75
C HIS A 58 -2.98 9.82 8.65
N ILE A 59 -2.87 10.05 9.97
CA ILE A 59 -2.70 8.99 10.97
C ILE A 59 -4.01 8.86 11.74
N PRO A 60 -4.59 7.64 11.85
CA PRO A 60 -5.83 7.43 12.59
C PRO A 60 -5.74 7.96 14.03
N PHE A 61 -6.78 8.67 14.47
CA PHE A 61 -6.82 9.36 15.77
C PHE A 61 -6.47 8.44 16.95
N GLY A 62 -6.91 7.18 16.92
CA GLY A 62 -6.63 6.20 17.96
C GLY A 62 -5.14 5.95 18.20
N TYR A 63 -4.30 6.01 17.17
CA TYR A 63 -2.85 5.84 17.32
C TYR A 63 -2.22 6.99 18.12
N LEU A 64 -2.73 8.21 17.98
CA LEU A 64 -2.23 9.36 18.75
C LEU A 64 -2.55 9.29 20.25
N LEU A 65 -3.49 8.43 20.63
CA LEU A 65 -3.84 8.16 22.03
C LEU A 65 -3.16 6.90 22.60
N ALA A 66 -2.35 6.21 21.79
CA ALA A 66 -1.65 5.03 22.23
C ALA A 66 -0.61 5.35 23.33
N LYS A 67 -0.31 4.38 24.18
CA LYS A 67 0.73 4.51 25.22
C LYS A 67 2.14 4.49 24.65
N GLU A 68 2.33 3.78 23.54
CA GLU A 68 3.59 3.58 22.83
C GLU A 68 3.37 3.69 21.33
N PRO A 69 4.40 4.07 20.56
CA PRO A 69 4.34 4.02 19.10
C PRO A 69 3.94 2.62 18.65
N PRO A 70 3.01 2.48 17.68
CA PRO A 70 2.69 1.16 17.16
C PRO A 70 3.94 0.52 16.55
N GLU A 71 4.12 -0.78 16.79
CA GLU A 71 5.13 -1.54 16.08
C GLU A 71 4.82 -1.47 14.58
N GLN A 72 5.80 -1.04 13.79
CA GLN A 72 5.70 -1.14 12.35
C GLN A 72 5.80 -2.63 12.00
N ILE A 73 4.68 -3.29 11.82
CA ILE A 73 4.64 -4.62 11.23
C ILE A 73 5.10 -4.42 9.80
N GLN A 74 6.37 -4.71 9.54
CA GLN A 74 6.87 -4.83 8.17
C GLN A 74 6.23 -6.10 7.59
N THR A 75 5.08 -5.94 6.98
CA THR A 75 4.53 -6.99 6.14
C THR A 75 5.54 -7.20 5.01
N TYR A 76 6.06 -8.42 4.88
CA TYR A 76 7.05 -8.79 3.86
C TYR A 76 6.37 -8.74 2.48
N THR A 77 6.32 -7.56 1.92
CA THR A 77 5.80 -7.30 0.59
C THR A 77 6.99 -7.10 -0.32
N ASP A 78 7.05 -7.83 -1.42
CA ASP A 78 8.10 -7.66 -2.43
C ASP A 78 7.79 -6.40 -3.25
N TYR A 79 8.47 -5.31 -2.91
CA TYR A 79 8.33 -4.04 -3.62
C TYR A 79 9.25 -4.00 -4.83
N ARG A 80 8.69 -3.74 -6.00
CA ARG A 80 9.47 -3.41 -7.18
C ARG A 80 9.68 -1.91 -7.29
N THR A 81 10.88 -1.48 -6.91
CA THR A 81 11.35 -0.12 -7.12
C THR A 81 12.04 0.01 -8.47
N ILE A 82 12.28 1.27 -8.91
CA ILE A 82 13.01 1.57 -10.16
C ILE A 82 14.41 0.90 -10.19
N LYS A 83 15.04 0.69 -9.04
CA LYS A 83 16.39 0.11 -8.90
C LYS A 83 16.42 -1.25 -8.22
N ASN A 84 15.29 -1.94 -8.05
CA ASN A 84 15.17 -3.15 -7.24
C ASN A 84 15.76 -3.00 -5.83
N SER A 85 15.73 -1.80 -5.26
CA SER A 85 16.21 -1.51 -3.91
C SER A 85 15.10 -1.77 -2.89
N GLN A 86 15.48 -2.25 -1.71
CA GLN A 86 14.52 -2.37 -0.60
C GLN A 86 14.14 -0.98 -0.09
N ILE A 87 12.85 -0.74 0.09
CA ILE A 87 12.34 0.49 0.71
C ILE A 87 12.55 0.36 2.22
N LYS A 88 13.49 1.13 2.74
CA LYS A 88 13.79 1.10 4.19
C LYS A 88 12.75 1.85 5.02
N ASN A 89 12.22 2.96 4.50
CA ASN A 89 11.23 3.80 5.16
C ASN A 89 10.11 4.11 4.16
N PRO A 90 9.08 3.26 4.07
CA PRO A 90 7.97 3.49 3.16
C PRO A 90 7.18 4.74 3.56
N SER A 91 6.75 5.51 2.56
CA SER A 91 5.90 6.68 2.77
C SER A 91 4.55 6.30 3.39
N ARG A 92 3.89 7.25 4.01
CA ARG A 92 2.55 7.04 4.55
C ARG A 92 1.57 6.64 3.45
N GLY A 93 1.68 7.23 2.27
CA GLY A 93 0.86 6.90 1.12
C GLY A 93 1.01 5.44 0.68
N LEU A 94 2.24 4.92 0.63
CA LEU A 94 2.50 3.51 0.32
C LEU A 94 1.94 2.58 1.40
N ILE A 95 2.16 2.88 2.70
CA ILE A 95 1.64 2.07 3.80
C ILE A 95 0.11 1.97 3.76
N GLU A 96 -0.58 3.10 3.56
CA GLU A 96 -2.05 3.12 3.46
C GLU A 96 -2.57 2.34 2.24
N THR A 97 -1.87 2.45 1.12
CA THR A 97 -2.22 1.69 -0.09
C THR A 97 -2.05 0.19 0.13
N ILE A 98 -0.96 -0.24 0.78
CA ILE A 98 -0.76 -1.66 1.11
C ILE A 98 -1.86 -2.17 2.04
N ASN A 99 -2.16 -1.44 3.11
CA ASN A 99 -3.19 -1.83 4.08
C ASN A 99 -4.57 -1.96 3.40
N ASP A 100 -4.91 -1.07 2.48
CA ASP A 100 -6.15 -1.15 1.70
C ASP A 100 -6.18 -2.38 0.79
N MET A 101 -5.05 -2.69 0.14
CA MET A 101 -4.94 -3.88 -0.71
C MET A 101 -4.96 -5.17 0.12
N GLU A 102 -4.34 -5.21 1.29
CA GLU A 102 -4.42 -6.34 2.23
C GLU A 102 -5.86 -6.57 2.70
N PHE A 103 -6.58 -5.50 2.99
CA PHE A 103 -8.00 -5.59 3.35
C PHE A 103 -8.83 -6.19 2.20
N LYS A 104 -8.65 -5.70 0.97
CA LYS A 104 -9.35 -6.22 -0.22
C LYS A 104 -8.98 -7.69 -0.51
N MET A 105 -7.71 -8.03 -0.39
CA MET A 105 -7.19 -9.39 -0.53
C MET A 105 -7.81 -10.33 0.51
N SER A 106 -7.82 -9.95 1.79
CA SER A 106 -8.40 -10.78 2.84
C SER A 106 -9.89 -10.97 2.68
N TRP A 107 -10.63 -9.92 2.28
CA TRP A 107 -12.06 -10.04 1.98
C TRP A 107 -12.31 -11.03 0.83
N MET A 108 -11.55 -10.94 -0.25
CA MET A 108 -11.70 -11.86 -1.40
C MET A 108 -11.30 -13.29 -1.03
N ARG A 109 -10.24 -13.48 -0.22
CA ARG A 109 -9.85 -14.78 0.31
C ARG A 109 -11.00 -15.42 1.08
N ASP A 110 -11.56 -14.67 2.05
CA ASP A 110 -12.63 -15.18 2.91
C ASP A 110 -13.90 -15.51 2.09
N TYR A 111 -14.22 -14.69 1.09
CA TYR A 111 -15.29 -14.97 0.13
C TYR A 111 -15.03 -16.27 -0.64
N ARG A 112 -13.85 -16.46 -1.23
CA ARG A 112 -13.51 -17.68 -1.98
C ARG A 112 -13.55 -18.94 -1.12
N ILE A 113 -13.04 -18.87 0.10
CA ILE A 113 -13.12 -19.96 1.06
C ILE A 113 -14.59 -20.28 1.37
N SER A 114 -15.43 -19.28 1.58
CA SER A 114 -16.85 -19.47 1.90
C SER A 114 -17.66 -20.15 0.80
N ILE A 115 -17.27 -19.97 -0.45
CA ILE A 115 -17.91 -20.64 -1.61
C ILE A 115 -17.23 -21.97 -1.99
N GLY A 116 -16.27 -22.46 -1.19
CA GLY A 116 -15.56 -23.72 -1.45
C GLY A 116 -14.59 -23.66 -2.62
N ALA A 117 -14.07 -22.48 -2.99
CA ALA A 117 -13.08 -22.37 -4.06
C ALA A 117 -11.78 -23.08 -3.68
N GLU A 118 -11.12 -23.65 -4.67
CA GLU A 118 -9.80 -24.26 -4.51
C GLU A 118 -8.69 -23.19 -4.47
N LYS A 119 -7.54 -23.55 -3.91
CA LYS A 119 -6.33 -22.73 -3.96
C LYS A 119 -5.89 -22.52 -5.42
N ILE A 120 -5.31 -21.36 -5.68
CA ILE A 120 -4.83 -21.01 -7.02
C ILE A 120 -3.57 -21.81 -7.33
N SER A 121 -3.66 -22.76 -8.23
CA SER A 121 -2.59 -23.69 -8.59
C SER A 121 -1.36 -23.02 -9.22
N ALA A 122 -1.55 -21.82 -9.82
CA ALA A 122 -0.46 -21.04 -10.43
C ALA A 122 0.52 -20.48 -9.39
N ILE A 123 0.12 -20.38 -8.12
CA ILE A 123 0.96 -19.79 -7.06
C ILE A 123 2.03 -20.78 -6.64
N GLY A 124 3.29 -20.32 -6.66
CA GLY A 124 4.44 -21.13 -6.27
C GLY A 124 4.90 -22.17 -7.31
N MET A 125 4.28 -22.24 -8.50
CA MET A 125 4.68 -23.19 -9.55
C MET A 125 6.13 -23.04 -9.98
N PHE A 126 6.65 -21.82 -9.97
CA PHE A 126 7.97 -21.49 -10.49
C PHE A 126 8.98 -21.18 -9.40
N SER A 127 10.14 -21.81 -9.48
CA SER A 127 11.28 -21.53 -8.62
C SER A 127 12.51 -21.24 -9.48
N LYS A 128 13.16 -20.11 -9.25
CA LYS A 128 14.41 -19.73 -9.94
C LYS A 128 15.53 -20.78 -9.81
N ARG A 129 15.47 -21.62 -8.79
CA ARG A 129 16.45 -22.72 -8.59
C ARG A 129 16.19 -23.94 -9.45
N LYS A 130 14.97 -24.12 -9.92
CA LYS A 130 14.55 -25.31 -10.67
C LYS A 130 14.32 -25.05 -12.17
N HIS A 131 14.03 -23.81 -12.54
CA HIS A 131 13.63 -23.43 -13.89
C HIS A 131 14.50 -22.30 -14.42
N GLY A 132 14.91 -22.39 -15.69
CA GLY A 132 15.54 -21.28 -16.40
C GLY A 132 14.52 -20.16 -16.70
N ILE A 133 15.01 -18.92 -16.84
CA ILE A 133 14.13 -17.77 -17.12
C ILE A 133 13.29 -18.00 -18.38
N SER A 134 13.89 -18.48 -19.47
CA SER A 134 13.21 -18.73 -20.74
C SER A 134 12.10 -19.79 -20.61
N GLU A 135 12.35 -20.85 -19.83
CA GLU A 135 11.38 -21.87 -19.53
C GLU A 135 10.20 -21.31 -18.73
N MET A 136 10.49 -20.52 -17.68
CA MET A 136 9.44 -19.86 -16.89
C MET A 136 8.58 -18.92 -17.75
N VAL A 137 9.20 -18.12 -18.61
CA VAL A 137 8.47 -17.23 -19.53
C VAL A 137 7.56 -18.03 -20.47
N SER A 138 8.05 -19.14 -21.05
CA SER A 138 7.24 -19.99 -21.93
C SER A 138 6.06 -20.59 -21.19
N GLN A 139 6.27 -21.12 -19.98
CA GLN A 139 5.20 -21.69 -19.17
C GLN A 139 4.17 -20.66 -18.72
N ILE A 140 4.61 -19.45 -18.34
CA ILE A 140 3.70 -18.34 -17.99
C ILE A 140 2.85 -17.93 -19.19
N ARG A 141 3.43 -17.86 -20.41
CA ARG A 141 2.67 -17.58 -21.63
C ARG A 141 1.61 -18.64 -21.91
N VAL A 142 1.95 -19.91 -21.77
CA VAL A 142 0.98 -21.00 -21.90
C VAL A 142 -0.14 -20.87 -20.87
N LEU A 143 0.20 -20.60 -19.61
CA LEU A 143 -0.76 -20.43 -18.52
C LEU A 143 -1.72 -19.26 -18.78
N LEU A 144 -1.21 -18.17 -19.30
CA LEU A 144 -1.99 -16.96 -19.65
C LEU A 144 -2.65 -17.07 -21.03
N LYS A 145 -2.46 -18.19 -21.76
CA LYS A 145 -2.95 -18.39 -23.14
C LYS A 145 -2.51 -17.24 -24.08
N LEU A 146 -1.23 -16.85 -23.99
CA LEU A 146 -0.63 -15.79 -24.79
C LEU A 146 0.26 -16.41 -25.87
N GLU A 147 0.06 -16.01 -27.11
CA GLU A 147 0.94 -16.34 -28.22
C GLU A 147 2.28 -15.58 -28.09
N ASN A 148 3.31 -16.01 -28.84
CA ASN A 148 4.63 -15.38 -28.73
C ASN A 148 4.64 -13.92 -29.18
N ASP A 149 3.77 -13.56 -30.10
CA ASP A 149 3.61 -12.26 -30.74
C ASP A 149 2.37 -11.50 -30.26
N TRP A 150 1.75 -11.92 -29.17
CA TRP A 150 0.50 -11.38 -28.63
C TRP A 150 0.50 -9.82 -28.57
N ALA A 151 1.65 -9.21 -28.24
CA ALA A 151 1.78 -7.76 -28.09
C ALA A 151 1.68 -7.02 -29.44
N PHE A 152 2.04 -7.68 -30.55
CA PHE A 152 1.88 -7.09 -31.90
C PHE A 152 0.42 -7.05 -32.38
N HIS A 153 -0.44 -7.84 -31.76
CA HIS A 153 -1.86 -7.89 -32.09
C HIS A 153 -2.70 -6.92 -31.25
N THR A 154 -2.08 -6.14 -30.38
CA THR A 154 -2.75 -5.06 -29.62
C THR A 154 -2.49 -3.72 -30.26
N GLY A 155 -3.55 -2.92 -30.44
CA GLY A 155 -3.47 -1.60 -31.09
C GLY A 155 -2.92 -0.50 -30.19
N SER A 156 -2.83 -0.74 -28.87
CA SER A 156 -2.37 0.24 -27.89
C SER A 156 -1.85 -0.40 -26.60
N PHE A 157 -1.09 0.37 -25.81
CA PHE A 157 -0.66 -0.07 -24.47
C PHE A 157 -1.85 -0.41 -23.55
N ASN A 158 -2.95 0.34 -23.65
CA ASN A 158 -4.14 0.08 -22.86
C ASN A 158 -4.79 -1.26 -23.22
N GLU A 159 -4.85 -1.61 -24.50
CA GLU A 159 -5.34 -2.91 -24.93
C GLU A 159 -4.43 -4.03 -24.45
N ALA A 160 -3.12 -3.88 -24.59
CA ALA A 160 -2.14 -4.86 -24.08
C ALA A 160 -2.27 -5.04 -22.57
N TYR A 161 -2.40 -3.94 -21.81
CA TYR A 161 -2.63 -3.97 -20.37
C TYR A 161 -3.93 -4.69 -20.01
N ASN A 162 -5.04 -4.34 -20.67
CA ASN A 162 -6.34 -4.95 -20.40
C ASN A 162 -6.35 -6.44 -20.72
N LEU A 163 -5.72 -6.87 -21.82
CA LEU A 163 -5.55 -8.27 -22.17
C LEU A 163 -4.76 -9.02 -21.10
N LEU A 164 -3.62 -8.50 -20.67
CA LEU A 164 -2.81 -9.12 -19.61
C LEU A 164 -3.58 -9.18 -18.29
N LYS A 165 -4.24 -8.10 -17.90
CA LYS A 165 -5.07 -8.05 -16.71
C LYS A 165 -6.15 -9.14 -16.73
N GLU A 166 -6.94 -9.21 -17.81
CA GLU A 166 -7.98 -10.22 -17.98
C GLU A 166 -7.42 -11.65 -17.85
N ARG A 167 -6.29 -11.92 -18.51
CA ARG A 167 -5.65 -13.25 -18.46
C ARG A 167 -5.15 -13.60 -17.06
N ILE A 168 -4.56 -12.66 -16.36
CA ILE A 168 -4.08 -12.83 -14.97
C ILE A 168 -5.28 -13.02 -14.03
N GLU A 169 -6.32 -12.21 -14.17
CA GLU A 169 -7.54 -12.30 -13.36
C GLU A 169 -8.30 -13.62 -13.61
N SER A 170 -8.23 -14.17 -14.83
CA SER A 170 -8.83 -15.47 -15.13
C SER A 170 -8.17 -16.63 -14.38
N LEU A 171 -6.93 -16.47 -13.91
CA LEU A 171 -6.26 -17.42 -13.03
C LEU A 171 -6.62 -17.24 -11.55
N GLY A 172 -7.40 -16.22 -11.23
CA GLY A 172 -7.80 -15.91 -9.87
C GLY A 172 -6.91 -14.89 -9.15
N VAL A 173 -5.93 -14.31 -9.80
CA VAL A 173 -5.06 -13.26 -9.23
C VAL A 173 -5.77 -11.91 -9.34
N LEU A 174 -5.83 -11.14 -8.26
CA LEU A 174 -6.38 -9.78 -8.28
C LEU A 174 -5.37 -8.83 -8.92
N VAL A 175 -5.80 -8.01 -9.89
CA VAL A 175 -4.94 -6.99 -10.51
C VAL A 175 -5.55 -5.61 -10.27
N MET A 176 -4.89 -4.83 -9.42
CA MET A 176 -5.30 -3.49 -9.04
C MET A 176 -4.34 -2.45 -9.62
N LYS A 177 -4.86 -1.33 -10.09
CA LYS A 177 -4.09 -0.18 -10.57
C LYS A 177 -4.72 1.08 -10.04
N ASP A 178 -3.95 1.91 -9.36
CA ASP A 178 -4.36 3.25 -8.95
C ASP A 178 -3.15 4.19 -8.97
N ALA A 179 -3.41 5.47 -9.23
CA ALA A 179 -2.43 6.54 -9.22
C ALA A 179 -2.50 7.39 -7.93
N LEU A 180 -3.51 7.13 -7.10
CA LEU A 180 -3.90 7.95 -5.96
C LEU A 180 -3.90 7.11 -4.68
N VAL A 181 -3.56 7.74 -3.56
CA VAL A 181 -3.70 7.11 -2.24
C VAL A 181 -5.16 7.09 -1.85
N LEU A 182 -5.76 5.90 -1.76
CA LEU A 182 -7.17 5.69 -1.38
C LEU A 182 -8.17 6.56 -2.19
N GLY A 183 -7.90 6.79 -3.48
CA GLY A 183 -8.74 7.61 -4.35
C GLY A 183 -8.71 9.12 -4.05
N ASN A 184 -7.81 9.60 -3.20
CA ASN A 184 -7.68 11.01 -2.88
C ASN A 184 -6.90 11.76 -3.96
N THR A 185 -7.58 12.62 -4.74
CA THR A 185 -7.02 13.37 -5.87
C THR A 185 -5.86 14.31 -5.50
N HIS A 186 -5.73 14.66 -4.22
CA HIS A 186 -4.65 15.50 -3.71
C HIS A 186 -3.42 14.69 -3.23
N ARG A 187 -3.51 13.36 -3.24
CA ARG A 187 -2.44 12.48 -2.76
C ARG A 187 -2.10 11.47 -3.85
N ARG A 188 -1.06 11.78 -4.62
CA ARG A 188 -0.57 10.90 -5.67
C ARG A 188 0.45 9.91 -5.11
N LEU A 189 0.46 8.70 -5.67
CA LEU A 189 1.50 7.72 -5.39
C LEU A 189 2.81 8.14 -6.04
N ASP A 190 3.94 7.98 -5.35
CA ASP A 190 5.26 8.30 -5.90
C ASP A 190 5.82 7.11 -6.68
N ILE A 191 6.03 7.31 -8.00
CA ILE A 191 6.63 6.31 -8.87
C ILE A 191 8.11 6.08 -8.55
N ASN A 192 8.80 7.07 -7.98
CA ASN A 192 10.21 6.91 -7.60
C ASN A 192 10.34 6.02 -6.37
N GLU A 193 9.31 5.94 -5.53
CA GLU A 193 9.27 5.05 -4.38
C GLU A 193 8.99 3.60 -4.82
N PHE A 194 7.94 3.37 -5.61
CA PHE A 194 7.60 2.03 -6.10
C PHE A 194 6.81 2.08 -7.40
N ARG A 195 6.94 1.03 -8.22
CA ARG A 195 6.16 0.83 -9.45
C ARG A 195 5.04 -0.18 -9.28
N ALA A 196 5.31 -1.21 -8.50
CA ALA A 196 4.36 -2.28 -8.24
C ALA A 196 4.70 -3.00 -6.94
N PHE A 197 3.73 -3.70 -6.37
CA PHE A 197 3.98 -4.68 -5.32
C PHE A 197 3.04 -5.89 -5.47
N ILE A 198 3.40 -6.97 -4.80
CA ILE A 198 2.63 -8.21 -4.78
C ILE A 198 2.31 -8.57 -3.34
N LEU A 199 1.05 -8.90 -3.08
CA LEU A 199 0.62 -9.51 -1.83
C LEU A 199 0.35 -11.00 -2.09
N TYR A 200 1.03 -11.84 -1.32
CA TYR A 200 0.93 -13.29 -1.47
C TYR A 200 -0.26 -13.83 -0.66
N ASP A 201 -1.06 -14.66 -1.30
CA ASP A 201 -2.11 -15.46 -0.68
C ASP A 201 -2.43 -16.66 -1.56
N ASP A 202 -2.79 -17.81 -0.97
CA ASP A 202 -3.11 -19.04 -1.73
C ASP A 202 -4.43 -18.94 -2.50
N TYR A 203 -5.37 -18.13 -2.02
CA TYR A 203 -6.72 -18.01 -2.57
C TYR A 203 -6.95 -16.72 -3.34
N ALA A 204 -6.34 -15.62 -2.90
CA ALA A 204 -6.59 -14.29 -3.45
C ALA A 204 -5.30 -13.46 -3.59
N PRO A 205 -4.25 -13.98 -4.24
CA PRO A 205 -3.03 -13.19 -4.45
C PRO A 205 -3.35 -11.91 -5.22
N LEU A 206 -2.62 -10.84 -4.91
CA LEU A 206 -2.89 -9.54 -5.46
C LEU A 206 -1.62 -8.92 -6.05
N ILE A 207 -1.75 -8.35 -7.25
CA ILE A 207 -0.74 -7.50 -7.90
C ILE A 207 -1.29 -6.08 -7.89
N PHE A 208 -0.53 -5.15 -7.32
CA PHE A 208 -0.83 -3.73 -7.40
C PHE A 208 0.16 -3.01 -8.31
N LEU A 209 -0.36 -2.16 -9.19
CA LEU A 209 0.40 -1.34 -10.13
C LEU A 209 0.21 0.15 -9.80
N ASN A 210 1.32 0.87 -9.68
CA ASN A 210 1.27 2.32 -9.51
C ASN A 210 0.87 2.97 -10.84
N GLY A 211 -0.33 3.54 -10.90
CA GLY A 211 -0.89 4.14 -12.09
C GLY A 211 -0.17 5.41 -12.58
N GLN A 212 0.78 5.94 -11.81
CA GLN A 212 1.65 7.04 -12.25
C GLN A 212 2.75 6.56 -13.23
N ASP A 213 2.94 5.23 -13.37
CA ASP A 213 3.92 4.61 -14.29
C ASP A 213 3.37 4.38 -15.71
N SER A 214 2.29 5.05 -16.10
CA SER A 214 1.60 4.83 -17.37
C SER A 214 1.57 6.07 -18.25
#